data_4546c3625628ccbf73749f05f2e6200e
#
_entry.id   4546c3625628ccbf73749f05f2e6200e
#
_cell.length_a   1.000
_cell.length_b   1.000
_cell.length_c   1.000
_cell.angle_alpha   90.00
_cell.angle_beta   90.00
_cell.angle_gamma   90.00
#
_symmetry.space_group_name_H-M   'P 1'
#
loop_
_entity.id
_entity.type
_entity.pdbx_description
1 polymer ?
#
loop_
_entity_poly.entity_id
_entity_poly.type
_entity_poly.pdbx_seq_one_letter_code
_entity_poly.pdbx_strand_id
1 'polypeptide(L)'
;MTEFREMVKKRVRLWTVSISLLSMITVLHFIDVFRPFTNAHYYDFISGVALGMTVAIMVIALVKIRKYNGCLKDERKLTMLFNEEHDERKQYIQNQSGGMILVICALIVFAMSLIAGFFNITVFITLLAVAYFLLFVKLCLKLYYKNKY
;
A
#
# COMPACT_ATOMS: atom_id res chain seq x y z
N MET A 1 -24.43 12.45 -5.96
CA MET A 1 -23.55 11.84 -6.98
C MET A 1 -22.42 12.77 -7.44
N THR A 2 -22.64 14.05 -7.59
CA THR A 2 -21.60 15.04 -7.94
C THR A 2 -20.45 15.07 -6.94
N GLU A 3 -20.73 15.14 -5.66
CA GLU A 3 -19.72 15.12 -4.59
C GLU A 3 -18.89 13.83 -4.59
N PHE A 4 -19.55 12.68 -4.77
CA PHE A 4 -18.84 11.39 -4.83
C PHE A 4 -17.92 11.33 -6.05
N ARG A 5 -18.36 11.84 -7.20
CA ARG A 5 -17.52 11.95 -8.41
C ARG A 5 -16.26 12.78 -8.16
N GLU A 6 -16.39 13.91 -7.46
CA GLU A 6 -15.23 14.76 -7.10
C GLU A 6 -14.28 14.03 -6.11
N MET A 7 -14.82 13.29 -5.15
CA MET A 7 -13.99 12.45 -4.27
C MET A 7 -13.21 11.39 -5.05
N VAL A 8 -13.85 10.73 -6.02
CA VAL A 8 -13.17 9.74 -6.87
C VAL A 8 -12.07 10.38 -7.72
N LYS A 9 -12.31 11.57 -8.30
CA LYS A 9 -11.29 12.34 -9.03
C LYS A 9 -10.10 12.70 -8.13
N LYS A 10 -10.37 13.14 -6.89
CA LYS A 10 -9.33 13.45 -5.91
C LYS A 10 -8.48 12.21 -5.58
N ARG A 11 -9.11 11.04 -5.43
CA ARG A 11 -8.41 9.77 -5.22
C ARG A 11 -7.53 9.40 -6.42
N VAL A 12 -8.01 9.55 -7.66
CA VAL A 12 -7.20 9.33 -8.87
C VAL A 12 -5.97 10.23 -8.84
N ARG A 13 -6.16 11.51 -8.55
CA ARG A 13 -5.04 12.46 -8.47
C ARG A 13 -4.02 12.05 -7.40
N LEU A 14 -4.48 11.66 -6.21
CA LEU A 14 -3.59 11.20 -5.14
C LEU A 14 -2.79 9.96 -5.57
N TRP A 15 -3.43 8.97 -6.19
CA TRP A 15 -2.73 7.78 -6.68
C TRP A 15 -1.74 8.12 -7.80
N THR A 16 -2.05 9.07 -8.69
CA THR A 16 -1.14 9.52 -9.74
C THR A 16 0.09 10.21 -9.16
N VAL A 17 -0.10 11.09 -8.18
CA VAL A 17 1.02 11.73 -7.45
C VAL A 17 1.87 10.69 -6.74
N SER A 18 1.24 9.70 -6.08
CA SER A 18 1.97 8.62 -5.41
C SER A 18 2.84 7.83 -6.38
N ILE A 19 2.34 7.49 -7.59
CA ILE A 19 3.14 6.81 -8.62
C ILE A 19 4.32 7.67 -9.05
N SER A 20 4.12 8.97 -9.26
CA SER A 20 5.20 9.88 -9.63
C SER A 20 6.31 9.92 -8.58
N LEU A 21 5.96 10.00 -7.30
CA LEU A 21 6.93 9.96 -6.21
C LEU A 21 7.65 8.60 -6.12
N LEU A 22 6.91 7.50 -6.26
CA LEU A 22 7.50 6.15 -6.23
C LEU A 22 8.44 5.93 -7.43
N SER A 23 8.10 6.42 -8.62
CA SER A 23 8.98 6.33 -9.78
C SER A 23 10.29 7.09 -9.58
N MET A 24 10.24 8.26 -8.93
CA MET A 24 11.44 9.01 -8.56
C MET A 24 12.33 8.22 -7.58
N ILE A 25 11.75 7.60 -6.56
CA ILE A 25 12.48 6.74 -5.61
C ILE A 25 13.13 5.56 -6.35
N THR A 26 12.43 4.94 -7.31
CA THR A 26 12.97 3.85 -8.12
C THR A 26 14.20 4.31 -8.92
N VAL A 27 14.15 5.49 -9.53
CA VAL A 27 15.29 6.06 -10.27
C VAL A 27 16.48 6.30 -9.34
N LEU A 28 16.25 6.85 -8.13
CA LEU A 28 17.32 7.05 -7.14
C LEU A 28 17.99 5.75 -6.70
N HIS A 29 17.22 4.65 -6.62
CA HIS A 29 17.78 3.32 -6.38
C HIS A 29 18.66 2.83 -7.53
N PHE A 30 18.24 3.03 -8.78
CA PHE A 30 19.02 2.64 -9.94
C PHE A 30 20.35 3.39 -10.09
N ILE A 31 20.43 4.62 -9.57
CA ILE A 31 21.68 5.45 -9.58
C ILE A 31 22.57 5.13 -8.36
N ASP A 32 22.22 4.13 -7.56
CA ASP A 32 22.97 3.70 -6.36
C ASP A 32 23.21 4.84 -5.33
N VAL A 33 22.36 5.86 -5.29
CA VAL A 33 22.48 7.01 -4.38
C VAL A 33 22.57 6.58 -2.91
N PHE A 34 21.91 5.49 -2.55
CA PHE A 34 21.84 4.97 -1.18
C PHE A 34 23.01 4.03 -0.80
N ARG A 35 23.81 3.60 -1.77
CA ARG A 35 24.92 2.66 -1.55
C ARG A 35 25.96 3.16 -0.54
N PRO A 36 26.39 4.43 -0.53
CA PRO A 36 27.36 4.93 0.43
C PRO A 36 26.90 4.90 1.89
N PHE A 37 25.59 4.84 2.12
CA PHE A 37 24.98 4.91 3.45
C PHE A 37 24.69 3.52 4.05
N THR A 38 24.93 2.45 3.31
CA THR A 38 24.58 1.08 3.72
C THR A 38 25.80 0.19 3.71
N ASN A 39 25.84 -0.79 4.62
CA ASN A 39 26.90 -1.79 4.65
C ASN A 39 26.92 -2.56 3.32
N ALA A 40 28.01 -2.49 2.56
CA ALA A 40 28.11 -3.00 1.19
C ALA A 40 27.66 -4.47 1.04
N HIS A 41 27.85 -5.28 2.08
CA HIS A 41 27.50 -6.69 2.08
C HIS A 41 25.99 -6.96 2.03
N TYR A 42 25.16 -6.06 2.59
CA TYR A 42 23.70 -6.24 2.66
C TYR A 42 22.92 -5.29 1.76
N TYR A 43 23.63 -4.38 1.09
CA TYR A 43 23.01 -3.35 0.25
C TYR A 43 22.07 -3.96 -0.80
N ASP A 44 22.54 -4.95 -1.54
CA ASP A 44 21.79 -5.56 -2.65
C ASP A 44 20.50 -6.22 -2.15
N PHE A 45 20.55 -6.86 -0.97
CA PHE A 45 19.36 -7.45 -0.37
C PHE A 45 18.34 -6.40 0.07
N ILE A 46 18.78 -5.37 0.80
CA ILE A 46 17.90 -4.29 1.29
C ILE A 46 17.29 -3.53 0.11
N SER A 47 18.12 -3.20 -0.88
CA SER A 47 17.72 -2.53 -2.11
C SER A 47 16.71 -3.37 -2.90
N GLY A 48 16.92 -4.68 -3.03
CA GLY A 48 16.01 -5.60 -3.69
C GLY A 48 14.63 -5.64 -3.01
N VAL A 49 14.58 -5.69 -1.68
CA VAL A 49 13.33 -5.64 -0.91
C VAL A 49 12.61 -4.30 -1.11
N ALA A 50 13.34 -3.19 -1.04
CA ALA A 50 12.78 -1.85 -1.25
C ALA A 50 12.21 -1.67 -2.66
N LEU A 51 12.95 -2.10 -3.68
CA LEU A 51 12.51 -2.06 -5.09
C LEU A 51 11.29 -2.97 -5.31
N GLY A 52 11.32 -4.20 -4.82
CA GLY A 52 10.20 -5.14 -4.97
C GLY A 52 8.91 -4.58 -4.36
N MET A 53 9.00 -3.96 -3.18
CA MET A 53 7.87 -3.33 -2.52
C MET A 53 7.36 -2.09 -3.28
N THR A 54 8.28 -1.26 -3.77
CA THR A 54 7.94 -0.08 -4.59
C THR A 54 7.18 -0.48 -5.84
N VAL A 55 7.67 -1.49 -6.58
CA VAL A 55 7.00 -2.03 -7.77
C VAL A 55 5.63 -2.61 -7.43
N ALA A 56 5.50 -3.36 -6.33
CA ALA A 56 4.21 -3.90 -5.89
C ALA A 56 3.18 -2.79 -5.62
N ILE A 57 3.58 -1.73 -4.92
CA ILE A 57 2.71 -0.57 -4.65
C ILE A 57 2.33 0.14 -5.96
N MET A 58 3.27 0.31 -6.90
CA MET A 58 2.99 0.91 -8.22
C MET A 58 1.96 0.10 -9.00
N VAL A 59 2.06 -1.23 -9.02
CA VAL A 59 1.08 -2.10 -9.69
C VAL A 59 -0.31 -1.95 -9.06
N ILE A 60 -0.40 -1.96 -7.73
CA ILE A 60 -1.67 -1.74 -7.01
C ILE A 60 -2.26 -0.37 -7.36
N ALA A 61 -1.44 0.68 -7.39
CA ALA A 61 -1.87 2.04 -7.72
C ALA A 61 -2.40 2.13 -9.16
N LEU A 62 -1.72 1.51 -10.13
CA LEU A 62 -2.16 1.45 -11.53
C LEU A 62 -3.52 0.74 -11.69
N VAL A 63 -3.71 -0.38 -11.01
CA VAL A 63 -4.98 -1.11 -11.01
C VAL A 63 -6.11 -0.23 -10.43
N LYS A 64 -5.83 0.46 -9.32
CA LYS A 64 -6.79 1.40 -8.71
C LYS A 64 -7.14 2.57 -9.63
N ILE A 65 -6.15 3.19 -10.26
CA ILE A 65 -6.36 4.29 -11.22
C ILE A 65 -7.23 3.82 -12.39
N ARG A 66 -6.93 2.63 -12.98
CA ARG A 66 -7.73 2.06 -14.05
C ARG A 66 -9.18 1.83 -13.63
N LYS A 67 -9.40 1.24 -12.43
CA LYS A 67 -10.74 1.02 -11.87
C LYS A 67 -11.50 2.35 -11.71
N TYR A 68 -10.89 3.35 -11.07
CA TYR A 68 -11.53 4.63 -10.81
C TYR A 68 -11.81 5.43 -12.10
N ASN A 69 -10.88 5.44 -13.04
CA ASN A 69 -11.09 6.07 -14.34
C ASN A 69 -12.22 5.40 -15.14
N GLY A 70 -12.33 4.07 -15.05
CA GLY A 70 -13.46 3.33 -15.63
C GLY A 70 -14.79 3.72 -15.00
N CYS A 71 -14.84 3.92 -13.68
CA CYS A 71 -16.05 4.37 -12.97
C CYS A 71 -16.40 5.82 -13.30
N LEU A 72 -15.42 6.70 -13.53
CA LEU A 72 -15.67 8.10 -13.89
C LEU A 72 -16.27 8.28 -15.30
N LYS A 73 -16.01 7.31 -16.20
CA LYS A 73 -16.53 7.33 -17.58
C LYS A 73 -17.94 6.76 -17.72
N ASP A 74 -18.40 5.97 -16.76
CA ASP A 74 -19.67 5.26 -16.80
C ASP A 74 -20.43 5.48 -15.49
N GLU A 75 -21.59 6.15 -15.58
CA GLU A 75 -22.42 6.47 -14.41
C GLU A 75 -22.95 5.23 -13.69
N ARG A 76 -23.23 4.14 -14.41
CA ARG A 76 -23.64 2.88 -13.80
C ARG A 76 -22.52 2.31 -12.92
N LYS A 77 -21.29 2.33 -13.41
CA LYS A 77 -20.12 1.87 -12.64
C LYS A 77 -19.83 2.78 -11.45
N LEU A 78 -20.06 4.08 -11.60
CA LEU A 78 -19.91 5.03 -10.49
C LEU A 78 -20.95 4.77 -9.39
N THR A 79 -22.20 4.49 -9.77
CA THR A 79 -23.26 4.12 -8.82
C THR A 79 -22.96 2.78 -8.13
N MET A 80 -22.49 1.79 -8.87
CA MET A 80 -22.07 0.51 -8.29
C MET A 80 -20.92 0.70 -7.28
N LEU A 81 -19.94 1.53 -7.60
CA LEU A 81 -18.82 1.84 -6.69
C LEU A 81 -19.34 2.56 -5.44
N PHE A 82 -20.27 3.50 -5.59
CA PHE A 82 -20.89 4.19 -4.46
C PHE A 82 -21.60 3.20 -3.53
N ASN A 83 -22.46 2.33 -4.08
CA ASN A 83 -23.16 1.32 -3.30
C ASN A 83 -22.19 0.32 -2.65
N GLU A 84 -21.13 -0.07 -3.37
CA GLU A 84 -20.10 -0.96 -2.84
C GLU A 84 -19.34 -0.35 -1.64
N GLU A 85 -19.08 0.96 -1.67
CA GLU A 85 -18.39 1.67 -0.59
C GLU A 85 -19.30 1.99 0.60
N HIS A 86 -20.62 2.12 0.37
CA HIS A 86 -21.62 2.38 1.41
C HIS A 86 -22.32 1.11 1.91
N ASP A 87 -21.89 -0.06 1.46
CA ASP A 87 -22.38 -1.35 1.97
C ASP A 87 -21.98 -1.53 3.44
N GLU A 88 -22.97 -1.44 4.34
CA GLU A 88 -22.79 -1.52 5.79
C GLU A 88 -22.12 -2.83 6.21
N ARG A 89 -22.44 -3.95 5.52
CA ARG A 89 -21.81 -5.25 5.79
C ARG A 89 -20.30 -5.19 5.50
N LYS A 90 -19.89 -4.60 4.38
CA LYS A 90 -18.47 -4.47 4.02
C LYS A 90 -17.74 -3.54 4.97
N GLN A 91 -18.36 -2.42 5.35
CA GLN A 91 -17.81 -1.49 6.31
C GLN A 91 -17.64 -2.16 7.69
N TYR A 92 -18.64 -2.91 8.14
CA TYR A 92 -18.58 -3.67 9.39
C TYR A 92 -17.42 -4.68 9.38
N ILE A 93 -17.31 -5.51 8.35
CA ILE A 93 -16.21 -6.48 8.20
C ILE A 93 -14.85 -5.75 8.19
N GLN A 94 -14.75 -4.64 7.49
CA GLN A 94 -13.52 -3.85 7.43
C GLN A 94 -13.12 -3.30 8.80
N ASN A 95 -14.07 -2.76 9.55
CA ASN A 95 -13.82 -2.19 10.87
C ASN A 95 -13.45 -3.28 11.89
N GLN A 96 -14.15 -4.40 11.90
CA GLN A 96 -13.86 -5.53 12.78
C GLN A 96 -12.52 -6.22 12.46
N SER A 97 -12.07 -6.17 11.22
CA SER A 97 -10.74 -6.69 10.81
C SER A 97 -9.58 -5.72 11.09
N GLY A 98 -9.75 -4.76 12.02
CA GLY A 98 -8.73 -3.77 12.39
C GLY A 98 -8.67 -2.56 11.45
N GLY A 99 -9.66 -2.40 10.56
CA GLY A 99 -9.83 -1.22 9.72
C GLY A 99 -8.63 -0.87 8.85
N MET A 100 -8.43 0.42 8.66
CA MET A 100 -7.23 0.99 8.02
C MET A 100 -6.02 1.05 8.95
N ILE A 101 -6.26 1.06 10.27
CA ILE A 101 -5.21 1.28 11.29
C ILE A 101 -4.12 0.21 11.17
N LEU A 102 -4.47 -1.07 11.08
CA LEU A 102 -3.50 -2.16 10.93
C LEU A 102 -2.62 -2.01 9.67
N VAL A 103 -3.18 -1.51 8.56
CA VAL A 103 -2.39 -1.26 7.34
C VAL A 103 -1.42 -0.10 7.55
N ILE A 104 -1.88 0.98 8.18
CA ILE A 104 -1.05 2.15 8.46
C ILE A 104 0.10 1.75 9.39
N CYS A 105 -0.19 1.00 10.47
CA CYS A 105 0.85 0.49 11.37
C CYS A 105 1.87 -0.39 10.63
N ALA A 106 1.41 -1.31 9.77
CA ALA A 106 2.30 -2.16 8.98
C ALA A 106 3.18 -1.34 8.03
N LEU A 107 2.64 -0.29 7.39
CA LEU A 107 3.40 0.60 6.51
C LEU A 107 4.43 1.43 7.29
N ILE A 108 4.09 1.90 8.48
CA ILE A 108 5.03 2.63 9.34
C ILE A 108 6.17 1.71 9.76
N VAL A 109 5.87 0.50 10.24
CA VAL A 109 6.87 -0.50 10.64
C VAL A 109 7.76 -0.87 9.45
N PHE A 110 7.18 -1.02 8.26
CA PHE A 110 7.94 -1.27 7.04
C PHE A 110 8.88 -0.12 6.70
N ALA A 111 8.42 1.14 6.75
CA ALA A 111 9.27 2.30 6.53
C ALA A 111 10.42 2.38 7.56
N MET A 112 10.13 2.10 8.83
CA MET A 112 11.15 2.00 9.88
C MET A 112 12.15 0.88 9.62
N SER A 113 11.71 -0.26 9.07
CA SER A 113 12.63 -1.35 8.71
C SER A 113 13.64 -0.92 7.65
N LEU A 114 13.21 -0.19 6.61
CA LEU A 114 14.13 0.31 5.58
C LEU A 114 15.18 1.25 6.17
N ILE A 115 14.79 2.14 7.09
CA ILE A 115 15.74 3.03 7.79
C ILE A 115 16.71 2.22 8.63
N ALA A 116 16.22 1.24 9.40
CA ALA A 116 17.04 0.37 10.22
C ALA A 116 18.06 -0.45 9.41
N GLY A 117 17.73 -0.78 8.16
CA GLY A 117 18.61 -1.49 7.25
C GLY A 117 19.94 -0.79 6.97
N PHE A 118 19.98 0.55 7.07
CA PHE A 118 21.21 1.31 6.93
C PHE A 118 22.20 1.07 8.09
N PHE A 119 21.71 0.66 9.26
CA PHE A 119 22.50 0.53 10.48
C PHE A 119 22.70 -0.94 10.87
N ASN A 120 21.66 -1.75 10.81
CA ASN A 120 21.70 -3.12 11.30
C ASN A 120 20.75 -4.05 10.56
N ILE A 121 21.31 -5.06 9.89
CA ILE A 121 20.56 -6.05 9.11
C ILE A 121 19.59 -6.89 9.97
N THR A 122 19.98 -7.21 11.21
CA THR A 122 19.13 -8.01 12.11
C THR A 122 17.87 -7.24 12.48
N VAL A 123 18.00 -5.94 12.79
CA VAL A 123 16.87 -5.06 13.09
C VAL A 123 15.98 -4.90 11.85
N PHE A 124 16.57 -4.77 10.66
CA PHE A 124 15.84 -4.73 9.40
C PHE A 124 14.95 -5.97 9.21
N ILE A 125 15.55 -7.17 9.34
CA ILE A 125 14.82 -8.43 9.15
C ILE A 125 13.71 -8.60 10.20
N THR A 126 13.96 -8.28 11.46
CA THR A 126 12.97 -8.40 12.52
C THR A 126 11.77 -7.45 12.31
N LEU A 127 12.03 -6.19 11.98
CA LEU A 127 10.96 -5.23 11.68
C LEU A 127 10.19 -5.60 10.41
N LEU A 128 10.89 -6.11 9.40
CA LEU A 128 10.25 -6.59 8.17
C LEU A 128 9.30 -7.77 8.48
N ALA A 129 9.75 -8.73 9.28
CA ALA A 129 8.91 -9.86 9.71
C ALA A 129 7.67 -9.39 10.49
N VAL A 130 7.81 -8.40 11.38
CA VAL A 130 6.68 -7.81 12.12
C VAL A 130 5.69 -7.14 11.16
N ALA A 131 6.17 -6.38 10.16
CA ALA A 131 5.30 -5.74 9.17
C ALA A 131 4.47 -6.78 8.40
N TYR A 132 5.10 -7.84 7.90
CA TYR A 132 4.40 -8.95 7.23
C TYR A 132 3.43 -9.68 8.16
N PHE A 133 3.80 -9.91 9.41
CA PHE A 133 2.92 -10.53 10.40
C PHE A 133 1.65 -9.70 10.63
N LEU A 134 1.74 -8.37 10.74
CA LEU A 134 0.58 -7.49 10.87
C LEU A 134 -0.36 -7.58 9.65
N LEU A 135 0.19 -7.63 8.44
CA LEU A 135 -0.61 -7.80 7.22
C LEU A 135 -1.27 -9.18 7.16
N PHE A 136 -0.56 -10.23 7.58
CA PHE A 136 -1.09 -11.59 7.66
C PHE A 136 -2.25 -11.68 8.66
N VAL A 137 -2.10 -11.14 9.87
CA VAL A 137 -3.16 -11.07 10.88
C VAL A 137 -4.39 -10.37 10.32
N LYS A 138 -4.21 -9.24 9.64
CA LYS A 138 -5.33 -8.53 9.01
C LYS A 138 -6.04 -9.39 7.96
N LEU A 139 -5.30 -10.12 7.15
CA LEU A 139 -5.87 -11.00 6.13
C LEU A 139 -6.69 -12.12 6.78
N CYS A 140 -6.16 -12.76 7.81
CA CYS A 140 -6.86 -13.80 8.57
C CYS A 140 -8.15 -13.26 9.21
N LEU A 141 -8.10 -12.11 9.88
CA LEU A 141 -9.27 -11.47 10.47
C LEU A 141 -10.33 -11.13 9.41
N LYS A 142 -9.90 -10.58 8.27
CA LYS A 142 -10.81 -10.27 7.16
C LYS A 142 -11.51 -11.51 6.61
N LEU A 143 -10.79 -12.62 6.43
CA LEU A 143 -11.36 -13.89 5.98
C LEU A 143 -12.30 -14.47 7.02
N TYR A 144 -11.93 -14.45 8.29
CA TYR A 144 -12.78 -14.91 9.39
C TYR A 144 -14.11 -14.17 9.44
N TYR A 145 -14.07 -12.82 9.45
CA TYR A 145 -15.30 -12.03 9.50
C TYR A 145 -16.13 -12.11 8.22
N LYS A 146 -15.49 -12.26 7.07
CA LYS A 146 -16.19 -12.47 5.80
C LYS A 146 -17.00 -13.79 5.78
N ASN A 147 -16.48 -14.83 6.43
CA ASN A 147 -17.17 -16.14 6.48
C ASN A 147 -18.21 -16.20 7.61
N LYS A 148 -18.09 -15.35 8.63
CA LYS A 148 -19.00 -15.32 9.77
C LYS A 148 -20.27 -14.50 9.48
N TYR A 149 -20.17 -13.47 8.67
CA TYR A 149 -21.25 -12.53 8.29
C TYR A 149 -21.44 -12.48 6.77
#